data_7c6ad1db8379a1265c100a378629e75e
#
_entry.id   7c6ad1db8379a1265c100a378629e75e
#
_cell.length_a   1.000
_cell.length_b   1.000
_cell.length_c   1.000
_cell.angle_alpha   90.00
_cell.angle_beta   90.00
_cell.angle_gamma   90.00
#
_symmetry.space_group_name_H-M   'P 1'
#
loop_
_entity.id
_entity.type
_entity.pdbx_description
1 polymer ?
#
loop_
_entity_poly.entity_id
_entity_poly.type
_entity_poly.pdbx_seq_one_letter_code
_entity_poly.pdbx_strand_id
1 'polypeptide(L)'
;MAITPLADAVQQSQLLVNTLADTDDNPVHVAFGINHAYARGLGITLFSLLHHHPDTAFHAHIFSDSLRKKDVEKLRLLATGHRLAITLHIFNSAWVDQLPAVGRYPKSIHYRFLIPETVASYSDRVIYIDADTLVVGDYSPLFTLDIADYTLAACNDTPRARQNQCARLGLKHHHYFNSGFMLINIPRWLERQTTARITDVLVTRGAEFGFPDQDALNIVLENEILLLPDRYNHIYDIIANKVWDHSGVPDGTVMIHYTGKCKPWHAWAGSDLSQLYYRYYQRSPWASQPLDTPRHYKEMKRFARIKWHQKKYGESLSWIMHYIRLKFF
;
A
#
# COMPACT_ATOMS: atom_id res chain seq x y z
N MET A 1 -12.32 28.28 -2.59
CA MET A 1 -12.41 28.06 -1.12
C MET A 1 -11.02 27.82 -0.61
N ALA A 2 -10.61 28.45 0.49
CA ALA A 2 -9.31 28.15 1.09
C ALA A 2 -9.37 26.72 1.68
N ILE A 3 -8.40 25.88 1.32
CA ILE A 3 -8.29 24.51 1.84
C ILE A 3 -7.91 24.62 3.32
N THR A 4 -8.56 23.83 4.17
CA THR A 4 -8.24 23.74 5.60
C THR A 4 -6.72 23.54 5.78
N PRO A 5 -6.07 24.27 6.69
CA PRO A 5 -4.64 24.09 6.91
C PRO A 5 -4.29 22.64 7.24
N LEU A 6 -3.19 22.16 6.69
CA LEU A 6 -2.68 20.80 6.94
C LEU A 6 -2.47 20.50 8.42
N ALA A 7 -2.12 21.51 9.22
CA ALA A 7 -1.93 21.38 10.67
C ALA A 7 -3.15 20.79 11.40
N ASP A 8 -4.36 20.96 10.84
CA ASP A 8 -5.60 20.47 11.43
C ASP A 8 -6.04 19.10 10.85
N ALA A 9 -5.27 18.54 9.90
CA ALA A 9 -5.62 17.28 9.25
C ALA A 9 -5.43 16.07 10.17
N VAL A 10 -4.42 16.08 11.04
CA VAL A 10 -4.18 15.03 12.05
C VAL A 10 -4.80 15.47 13.37
N GLN A 11 -5.87 14.79 13.79
CA GLN A 11 -6.55 15.12 15.06
C GLN A 11 -5.80 14.60 16.27
N GLN A 12 -5.19 13.43 16.15
CA GLN A 12 -4.54 12.74 17.27
C GLN A 12 -3.44 11.82 16.73
N SER A 13 -2.29 11.82 17.44
CA SER A 13 -1.25 10.83 17.29
C SER A 13 -1.13 10.03 18.58
N GLN A 14 -1.29 8.71 18.48
CA GLN A 14 -1.26 7.79 19.63
C GLN A 14 -0.16 6.74 19.42
N LEU A 15 0.80 6.69 20.34
CA LEU A 15 1.75 5.59 20.42
C LEU A 15 1.02 4.32 20.89
N LEU A 16 0.90 3.32 20.02
CA LEU A 16 0.22 2.06 20.32
C LEU A 16 1.10 1.09 21.11
N VAL A 17 2.38 1.01 20.73
CA VAL A 17 3.37 0.14 21.34
C VAL A 17 4.76 0.70 21.03
N ASN A 18 5.70 0.49 21.95
CA ASN A 18 7.13 0.79 21.76
C ASN A 18 7.95 -0.31 22.44
N THR A 19 8.72 -1.04 21.64
CA THR A 19 9.70 -2.05 22.07
C THR A 19 11.11 -1.74 21.59
N LEU A 20 11.35 -0.47 21.20
CA LEU A 20 12.68 0.01 20.84
C LEU A 20 13.56 0.03 22.12
N ALA A 21 14.83 -0.32 21.97
CA ALA A 21 15.81 -0.15 23.04
C ALA A 21 16.26 1.32 23.13
N ASP A 22 16.80 1.72 24.28
CA ASP A 22 17.34 3.08 24.47
C ASP A 22 18.49 3.40 23.51
N THR A 23 19.11 2.36 22.92
CA THR A 23 20.19 2.49 21.92
C THR A 23 19.67 2.58 20.48
N ASP A 24 18.34 2.55 20.25
CA ASP A 24 17.74 2.66 18.94
C ASP A 24 17.48 4.13 18.55
N ASP A 25 18.53 4.92 18.51
CA ASP A 25 18.45 6.38 18.31
C ASP A 25 17.88 6.78 16.94
N ASN A 26 17.99 5.92 15.92
CA ASN A 26 17.53 6.19 14.55
C ASN A 26 16.81 4.98 13.93
N PRO A 27 15.59 4.67 14.36
CA PRO A 27 14.84 3.58 13.74
C PRO A 27 14.49 3.93 12.29
N VAL A 28 14.32 2.92 11.45
CA VAL A 28 13.80 3.11 10.09
C VAL A 28 12.32 3.47 10.16
N HIS A 29 11.96 4.64 9.65
CA HIS A 29 10.58 5.11 9.63
C HIS A 29 9.86 4.58 8.41
N VAL A 30 8.76 3.83 8.65
CA VAL A 30 7.86 3.32 7.60
C VAL A 30 6.44 3.85 7.81
N ALA A 31 5.73 4.16 6.74
CA ALA A 31 4.39 4.75 6.85
C ALA A 31 3.38 4.07 5.94
N PHE A 32 2.12 4.03 6.40
CA PHE A 32 0.99 3.38 5.74
C PHE A 32 -0.24 4.27 5.83
N GLY A 33 -0.92 4.49 4.69
CA GLY A 33 -2.21 5.17 4.64
C GLY A 33 -3.33 4.17 4.38
N ILE A 34 -4.23 3.92 5.34
CA ILE A 34 -5.26 2.89 5.23
C ILE A 34 -6.62 3.34 5.76
N ASN A 35 -7.67 2.68 5.31
CA ASN A 35 -8.94 2.58 6.03
C ASN A 35 -9.02 1.24 6.79
N HIS A 36 -10.02 1.06 7.65
CA HIS A 36 -10.19 -0.15 8.47
C HIS A 36 -10.26 -1.46 7.67
N ALA A 37 -10.66 -1.44 6.39
CA ALA A 37 -10.74 -2.65 5.56
C ALA A 37 -9.35 -3.21 5.19
N TYR A 38 -8.34 -2.35 5.16
CA TYR A 38 -6.96 -2.71 4.82
C TYR A 38 -6.08 -3.02 6.05
N ALA A 39 -6.62 -3.00 7.26
CA ALA A 39 -5.85 -3.30 8.48
C ALA A 39 -5.16 -4.67 8.46
N ARG A 40 -5.80 -5.70 7.85
CA ARG A 40 -5.20 -7.01 7.63
C ARG A 40 -4.02 -6.92 6.66
N GLY A 41 -4.22 -6.26 5.52
CA GLY A 41 -3.17 -6.09 4.52
C GLY A 41 -1.94 -5.42 5.14
N LEU A 42 -2.13 -4.25 5.76
CA LEU A 42 -1.09 -3.56 6.52
C LEU A 42 -0.35 -4.50 7.49
N GLY A 43 -1.11 -5.27 8.29
CA GLY A 43 -0.53 -6.16 9.26
C GLY A 43 0.38 -7.21 8.65
N ILE A 44 0.03 -7.77 7.48
CA ILE A 44 0.86 -8.75 6.78
C ILE A 44 2.06 -8.09 6.11
N THR A 45 1.88 -6.89 5.54
CA THR A 45 2.98 -6.11 4.97
C THR A 45 4.03 -5.81 6.05
N LEU A 46 3.61 -5.28 7.20
CA LEU A 46 4.51 -4.96 8.31
C LEU A 46 5.14 -6.24 8.89
N PHE A 47 4.36 -7.32 9.08
CA PHE A 47 4.89 -8.61 9.53
C PHE A 47 5.98 -9.14 8.60
N SER A 48 5.77 -9.07 7.28
CA SER A 48 6.76 -9.53 6.30
C SER A 48 8.01 -8.65 6.29
N LEU A 49 7.88 -7.34 6.46
CA LEU A 49 9.00 -6.41 6.59
C LEU A 49 9.86 -6.77 7.81
N LEU A 50 9.26 -6.92 8.98
CA LEU A 50 9.94 -7.31 10.22
C LEU A 50 10.61 -8.69 10.11
N HIS A 51 9.96 -9.64 9.44
CA HIS A 51 10.49 -10.98 9.21
C HIS A 51 11.79 -11.00 8.39
N HIS A 52 11.91 -10.11 7.39
CA HIS A 52 13.10 -9.99 6.55
C HIS A 52 14.18 -9.06 7.13
N HIS A 53 13.86 -8.32 8.20
CA HIS A 53 14.79 -7.40 8.87
C HIS A 53 14.75 -7.59 10.40
N PRO A 54 15.09 -8.78 10.92
CA PRO A 54 14.90 -9.11 12.35
C PRO A 54 15.73 -8.22 13.29
N ASP A 55 16.87 -7.73 12.82
CA ASP A 55 17.81 -6.93 13.61
C ASP A 55 17.63 -5.42 13.42
N THR A 56 16.67 -4.99 12.60
CA THR A 56 16.42 -3.57 12.31
C THR A 56 15.36 -3.02 13.26
N ALA A 57 15.65 -1.85 13.83
CA ALA A 57 14.66 -1.08 14.58
C ALA A 57 13.75 -0.30 13.63
N PHE A 58 12.44 -0.44 13.79
CA PHE A 58 11.44 0.27 12.97
C PHE A 58 10.52 1.15 13.80
N HIS A 59 10.13 2.29 13.24
CA HIS A 59 8.99 3.06 13.72
C HIS A 59 7.93 3.10 12.61
N ALA A 60 6.82 2.39 12.82
CA ALA A 60 5.71 2.34 11.89
C ALA A 60 4.67 3.42 12.18
N HIS A 61 4.41 4.30 11.22
CA HIS A 61 3.41 5.35 11.26
C HIS A 61 2.16 4.92 10.48
N ILE A 62 1.04 4.71 11.16
CA ILE A 62 -0.20 4.28 10.54
C ILE A 62 -1.17 5.45 10.48
N PHE A 63 -1.57 5.83 9.29
CA PHE A 63 -2.50 6.91 9.00
C PHE A 63 -3.87 6.35 8.65
N SER A 64 -4.89 6.64 9.47
CA SER A 64 -6.24 6.10 9.28
C SER A 64 -7.30 7.05 9.83
N ASP A 65 -8.48 7.01 9.26
CA ASP A 65 -9.68 7.64 9.84
C ASP A 65 -10.23 6.85 11.04
N SER A 66 -10.07 5.53 11.02
CA SER A 66 -10.53 4.65 12.07
C SER A 66 -9.91 3.24 12.00
N LEU A 67 -9.59 2.65 13.13
CA LEU A 67 -9.24 1.25 13.25
C LEU A 67 -10.10 0.56 14.30
N ARG A 68 -10.46 -0.69 14.03
CA ARG A 68 -11.20 -1.50 15.02
C ARG A 68 -10.26 -1.91 16.15
N LYS A 69 -10.76 -1.95 17.39
CA LYS A 69 -9.99 -2.36 18.59
C LYS A 69 -9.22 -3.66 18.37
N LYS A 70 -9.87 -4.68 17.79
CA LYS A 70 -9.23 -5.97 17.49
C LYS A 70 -8.05 -5.88 16.51
N ASP A 71 -8.06 -4.92 15.57
CA ASP A 71 -6.96 -4.73 14.64
C ASP A 71 -5.82 -3.97 15.33
N VAL A 72 -6.12 -3.03 16.21
CA VAL A 72 -5.12 -2.35 17.07
C VAL A 72 -4.39 -3.35 17.98
N GLU A 73 -5.14 -4.29 18.60
CA GLU A 73 -4.53 -5.35 19.43
C GLU A 73 -3.59 -6.25 18.62
N LYS A 74 -4.00 -6.61 17.40
CA LYS A 74 -3.14 -7.39 16.50
C LYS A 74 -1.88 -6.64 16.06
N LEU A 75 -1.99 -5.32 15.84
CA LEU A 75 -0.83 -4.49 15.56
C LEU A 75 0.16 -4.47 16.73
N ARG A 76 -0.34 -4.36 17.96
CA ARG A 76 0.52 -4.45 19.17
C ARG A 76 1.26 -5.77 19.25
N LEU A 77 0.61 -6.88 18.87
CA LEU A 77 1.23 -8.21 18.86
C LEU A 77 2.40 -8.33 17.87
N LEU A 78 2.45 -7.49 16.82
CA LEU A 78 3.59 -7.47 15.89
C LEU A 78 4.90 -7.03 16.56
N ALA A 79 4.82 -6.25 17.62
CA ALA A 79 6.01 -5.82 18.36
C ALA A 79 6.66 -6.94 19.20
N THR A 80 5.95 -8.07 19.41
CA THR A 80 6.49 -9.17 20.19
C THR A 80 7.70 -9.79 19.48
N GLY A 81 8.86 -9.68 20.09
CA GLY A 81 10.13 -10.21 19.55
C GLY A 81 10.77 -9.36 18.45
N HIS A 82 10.26 -8.13 18.23
CA HIS A 82 10.84 -7.18 17.27
C HIS A 82 11.13 -5.82 17.95
N ARG A 83 12.10 -5.07 17.42
CA ARG A 83 12.42 -3.69 17.81
C ARG A 83 11.50 -2.75 17.02
N LEU A 84 10.30 -2.50 17.55
CA LEU A 84 9.22 -1.83 16.83
C LEU A 84 8.49 -0.81 17.70
N ALA A 85 8.40 0.43 17.22
CA ALA A 85 7.40 1.39 17.66
C ALA A 85 6.27 1.48 16.64
N ILE A 86 5.02 1.64 17.07
CA ILE A 86 3.87 1.88 16.21
C ILE A 86 3.12 3.10 16.71
N THR A 87 3.01 4.13 15.86
CA THR A 87 2.19 5.31 16.12
C THR A 87 0.99 5.32 15.15
N LEU A 88 -0.20 5.45 15.71
CA LEU A 88 -1.45 5.63 14.96
C LEU A 88 -1.78 7.12 14.90
N HIS A 89 -1.87 7.65 13.68
CA HIS A 89 -2.30 9.01 13.37
C HIS A 89 -3.73 8.98 12.88
N ILE A 90 -4.65 9.57 13.66
CA ILE A 90 -6.07 9.66 13.33
C ILE A 90 -6.34 10.95 12.55
N PHE A 91 -6.90 10.81 11.37
CA PHE A 91 -7.26 11.92 10.53
C PHE A 91 -8.65 12.49 10.81
N ASN A 92 -8.71 13.80 10.65
CA ASN A 92 -9.97 14.50 10.39
C ASN A 92 -10.33 14.34 8.90
N SER A 93 -11.50 13.81 8.60
CA SER A 93 -11.96 13.70 7.21
C SER A 93 -12.11 15.05 6.51
N ALA A 94 -12.24 16.14 7.24
CA ALA A 94 -12.51 17.48 6.71
C ALA A 94 -11.50 17.94 5.66
N TRP A 95 -10.20 17.62 5.81
CA TRP A 95 -9.19 17.95 4.80
C TRP A 95 -9.39 17.12 3.53
N VAL A 96 -9.56 15.81 3.68
CA VAL A 96 -9.76 14.89 2.55
C VAL A 96 -11.10 15.14 1.85
N ASP A 97 -12.11 15.61 2.58
CA ASP A 97 -13.44 15.93 2.06
C ASP A 97 -13.43 17.11 1.10
N GLN A 98 -12.42 17.98 1.19
CA GLN A 98 -12.22 19.10 0.26
C GLN A 98 -11.58 18.70 -1.07
N LEU A 99 -10.92 17.51 -1.11
CA LEU A 99 -10.36 17.00 -2.35
C LEU A 99 -11.47 16.41 -3.23
N PRO A 100 -11.38 16.56 -4.55
CA PRO A 100 -12.39 16.03 -5.45
C PRO A 100 -12.51 14.51 -5.29
N ALA A 101 -13.75 14.03 -5.18
CA ALA A 101 -14.02 12.61 -5.25
C ALA A 101 -13.73 12.13 -6.68
N VAL A 102 -12.70 11.32 -6.86
CA VAL A 102 -12.32 10.81 -8.18
C VAL A 102 -12.70 9.34 -8.31
N GLY A 103 -13.79 9.11 -9.03
CA GLY A 103 -14.22 7.78 -9.44
C GLY A 103 -14.50 6.85 -8.25
N ARG A 104 -13.89 5.64 -8.30
CA ARG A 104 -14.14 4.53 -7.36
C ARG A 104 -13.15 4.41 -6.21
N TYR A 105 -12.20 5.32 -6.13
CA TYR A 105 -11.14 5.23 -5.13
C TYR A 105 -11.60 5.77 -3.78
N PRO A 106 -11.27 5.09 -2.66
CA PRO A 106 -11.58 5.62 -1.33
C PRO A 106 -10.72 6.85 -1.04
N LYS A 107 -11.24 7.79 -0.27
CA LYS A 107 -10.51 9.01 0.09
C LYS A 107 -9.20 8.74 0.82
N SER A 108 -9.05 7.57 1.46
CA SER A 108 -7.81 7.16 2.15
C SER A 108 -6.58 7.08 1.25
N ILE A 109 -6.73 7.04 -0.09
CA ILE A 109 -5.57 7.13 -1.00
C ILE A 109 -4.81 8.45 -0.85
N HIS A 110 -5.48 9.51 -0.41
CA HIS A 110 -4.88 10.83 -0.22
C HIS A 110 -4.12 10.98 1.11
N TYR A 111 -4.24 10.03 2.04
CA TYR A 111 -3.53 10.09 3.34
C TYR A 111 -2.01 10.14 3.17
N ARG A 112 -1.49 9.53 2.10
CA ARG A 112 -0.05 9.54 1.78
C ARG A 112 0.56 10.92 1.61
N PHE A 113 -0.24 11.93 1.23
CA PHE A 113 0.27 13.30 1.04
C PHE A 113 0.59 14.02 2.36
N LEU A 114 -0.04 13.60 3.46
CA LEU A 114 0.13 14.19 4.78
C LEU A 114 1.25 13.54 5.60
N ILE A 115 1.75 12.39 5.12
CA ILE A 115 2.77 11.62 5.83
C ILE A 115 4.05 12.43 6.05
N PRO A 116 4.65 13.08 5.03
CA PRO A 116 5.91 13.80 5.23
C PRO A 116 5.81 14.91 6.27
N GLU A 117 4.72 15.67 6.24
CA GLU A 117 4.50 16.78 7.19
C GLU A 117 4.33 16.31 8.63
N THR A 118 3.66 15.15 8.81
CA THR A 118 3.43 14.58 10.14
C THR A 118 4.69 13.89 10.66
N VAL A 119 5.43 13.18 9.80
CA VAL A 119 6.64 12.43 10.20
C VAL A 119 7.87 13.32 10.36
N ALA A 120 7.83 14.56 9.88
CA ALA A 120 8.93 15.52 9.99
C ALA A 120 9.44 15.76 11.43
N SER A 121 8.58 15.57 12.43
CA SER A 121 8.97 15.65 13.84
C SER A 121 9.73 14.42 14.37
N TYR A 122 9.80 13.35 13.56
CA TYR A 122 10.43 12.08 13.93
C TYR A 122 11.67 11.77 13.08
N SER A 123 11.69 12.17 11.79
CA SER A 123 12.74 11.79 10.86
C SER A 123 12.78 12.70 9.63
N ASP A 124 13.97 12.77 9.00
CA ASP A 124 14.18 13.44 7.70
C ASP A 124 13.80 12.57 6.51
N ARG A 125 13.49 11.28 6.72
CA ARG A 125 13.07 10.36 5.67
C ARG A 125 12.02 9.37 6.15
N VAL A 126 11.17 8.93 5.23
CA VAL A 126 10.18 7.90 5.51
C VAL A 126 9.97 7.01 4.28
N ILE A 127 9.79 5.71 4.50
CA ILE A 127 9.40 4.76 3.46
C ILE A 127 7.89 4.58 3.53
N TYR A 128 7.17 5.06 2.50
CA TYR A 128 5.76 4.78 2.32
C TYR A 128 5.58 3.43 1.63
N ILE A 129 4.66 2.61 2.15
CA ILE A 129 4.34 1.29 1.58
C ILE A 129 2.82 1.11 1.57
N ASP A 130 2.25 0.69 0.43
CA ASP A 130 0.83 0.32 0.34
C ASP A 130 0.56 -0.97 1.14
N ALA A 131 -0.63 -1.07 1.70
CA ALA A 131 -1.04 -2.16 2.60
C ALA A 131 -1.38 -3.48 1.86
N ASP A 132 -1.30 -3.52 0.55
CA ASP A 132 -1.50 -4.70 -0.29
C ASP A 132 -0.21 -5.22 -0.91
N THR A 133 0.86 -5.14 -0.13
CA THR A 133 2.19 -5.61 -0.51
C THR A 133 2.66 -6.78 0.35
N LEU A 134 3.74 -7.43 -0.08
CA LEU A 134 4.44 -8.46 0.67
C LEU A 134 5.95 -8.29 0.47
N VAL A 135 6.66 -8.04 1.56
CA VAL A 135 8.13 -8.01 1.55
C VAL A 135 8.65 -9.46 1.52
N VAL A 136 9.54 -9.74 0.58
CA VAL A 136 10.11 -11.08 0.34
C VAL A 136 11.63 -11.07 0.23
N GLY A 137 12.26 -9.90 0.43
CA GLY A 137 13.70 -9.71 0.32
C GLY A 137 14.19 -8.53 1.17
N ASP A 138 15.44 -8.14 0.96
CA ASP A 138 16.15 -7.16 1.78
C ASP A 138 15.97 -5.72 1.26
N TYR A 139 15.44 -4.85 2.11
CA TYR A 139 15.31 -3.41 1.89
C TYR A 139 16.50 -2.59 2.42
N SER A 140 17.44 -3.19 3.14
CA SER A 140 18.52 -2.45 3.82
C SER A 140 19.31 -1.49 2.91
N PRO A 141 19.53 -1.77 1.60
CA PRO A 141 20.19 -0.82 0.71
C PRO A 141 19.44 0.52 0.56
N LEU A 142 18.14 0.56 0.84
CA LEU A 142 17.34 1.79 0.76
C LEU A 142 17.38 2.63 2.05
N PHE A 143 17.73 2.03 3.19
CA PHE A 143 17.74 2.74 4.47
C PHE A 143 18.76 3.88 4.51
N THR A 144 19.87 3.70 3.78
CA THR A 144 20.97 4.68 3.68
C THR A 144 21.15 5.27 2.29
N LEU A 145 20.24 4.95 1.34
CA LEU A 145 20.31 5.46 -0.03
C LEU A 145 20.33 6.99 -0.01
N ASP A 146 21.29 7.57 -0.71
CA ASP A 146 21.35 9.03 -0.87
C ASP A 146 20.27 9.48 -1.88
N ILE A 147 19.36 10.31 -1.38
CA ILE A 147 18.30 10.97 -2.15
C ILE A 147 18.28 12.48 -1.95
N ALA A 148 19.42 13.09 -1.55
CA ALA A 148 19.49 14.51 -1.22
C ALA A 148 19.02 15.41 -2.38
N ASP A 149 19.31 15.04 -3.62
CA ASP A 149 18.93 15.78 -4.83
C ASP A 149 17.48 15.51 -5.30
N TYR A 150 16.77 14.58 -4.67
CA TYR A 150 15.45 14.13 -5.08
C TYR A 150 14.41 14.32 -3.97
N THR A 151 13.17 14.60 -4.35
CA THR A 151 12.05 14.69 -3.41
C THR A 151 11.60 13.30 -2.96
N LEU A 152 11.69 12.29 -3.85
CA LEU A 152 11.49 10.90 -3.49
C LEU A 152 12.23 9.95 -4.43
N ALA A 153 12.35 8.68 -4.01
CA ALA A 153 12.73 7.58 -4.87
C ALA A 153 11.57 6.57 -4.96
N ALA A 154 11.28 6.09 -6.19
CA ALA A 154 10.18 5.16 -6.45
C ALA A 154 10.46 4.28 -7.69
N CYS A 155 9.68 3.21 -7.86
CA CYS A 155 9.76 2.33 -9.02
C CYS A 155 8.77 2.75 -10.11
N ASN A 156 9.11 2.53 -11.38
CA ASN A 156 8.15 2.71 -12.45
C ASN A 156 6.93 1.80 -12.28
N ASP A 157 5.76 2.26 -12.74
CA ASP A 157 4.61 1.40 -12.96
C ASP A 157 4.84 0.48 -14.17
N THR A 158 3.93 -0.47 -14.41
CA THR A 158 4.03 -1.40 -15.55
C THR A 158 4.27 -0.66 -16.86
N PRO A 159 4.99 -1.24 -17.83
CA PRO A 159 5.27 -0.59 -19.12
C PRO A 159 4.00 -0.06 -19.82
N ARG A 160 2.91 -0.82 -19.73
CA ARG A 160 1.61 -0.41 -20.31
C ARG A 160 1.01 0.79 -19.59
N ALA A 161 1.00 0.79 -18.24
CA ALA A 161 0.50 1.90 -17.45
C ALA A 161 1.34 3.16 -17.72
N ARG A 162 2.66 3.03 -17.68
CA ARG A 162 3.61 4.11 -17.99
C ARG A 162 3.35 4.74 -19.35
N GLN A 163 3.30 3.94 -20.42
CA GLN A 163 3.04 4.44 -21.77
C GLN A 163 1.72 5.19 -21.87
N ASN A 164 0.63 4.61 -21.34
CA ASN A 164 -0.69 5.21 -21.42
C ASN A 164 -0.80 6.50 -20.60
N GLN A 165 -0.24 6.50 -19.38
CA GLN A 165 -0.37 7.64 -18.48
C GLN A 165 0.55 8.79 -18.87
N CYS A 166 1.77 8.54 -19.31
CA CYS A 166 2.66 9.58 -19.83
C CYS A 166 2.01 10.32 -21.01
N ALA A 167 1.43 9.59 -21.97
CA ALA A 167 0.74 10.19 -23.09
C ALA A 167 -0.49 11.01 -22.65
N ARG A 168 -1.31 10.47 -21.73
CA ARG A 168 -2.54 11.10 -21.25
C ARG A 168 -2.28 12.36 -20.43
N LEU A 169 -1.25 12.32 -19.57
CA LEU A 169 -0.92 13.41 -18.65
C LEU A 169 0.02 14.45 -19.26
N GLY A 170 0.61 14.18 -20.43
CA GLY A 170 1.57 15.03 -21.09
C GLY A 170 2.93 15.06 -20.41
N LEU A 171 3.36 13.95 -19.78
CA LEU A 171 4.66 13.85 -19.12
C LEU A 171 5.78 13.77 -20.16
N LYS A 172 6.85 14.55 -19.97
CA LYS A 172 7.93 14.75 -20.92
C LYS A 172 9.03 13.69 -20.84
N HIS A 173 9.30 13.17 -19.63
CA HIS A 173 10.40 12.26 -19.37
C HIS A 173 10.06 10.78 -19.52
N HIS A 174 8.86 10.45 -19.96
CA HIS A 174 8.40 9.07 -20.13
C HIS A 174 8.53 8.19 -18.88
N HIS A 175 8.58 8.81 -17.70
CA HIS A 175 8.55 8.14 -16.41
C HIS A 175 7.15 8.30 -15.79
N TYR A 176 6.66 7.22 -15.24
CA TYR A 176 5.43 7.20 -14.47
C TYR A 176 5.60 6.17 -13.36
N PHE A 177 5.87 6.65 -12.15
CA PHE A 177 6.11 5.76 -11.03
C PHE A 177 4.82 5.30 -10.37
N ASN A 178 4.88 4.11 -9.76
CA ASN A 178 3.80 3.57 -8.94
C ASN A 178 3.91 4.12 -7.51
N SER A 179 2.84 4.73 -7.00
CA SER A 179 2.81 5.39 -5.70
C SER A 179 2.71 4.44 -4.50
N GLY A 180 2.63 3.13 -4.71
CA GLY A 180 2.53 2.14 -3.63
C GLY A 180 3.83 1.85 -2.90
N PHE A 181 4.95 2.37 -3.39
CA PHE A 181 6.24 2.42 -2.71
C PHE A 181 6.95 3.73 -3.00
N MET A 182 7.34 4.46 -1.95
CA MET A 182 8.08 5.71 -2.06
C MET A 182 9.06 5.86 -0.89
N LEU A 183 10.34 6.06 -1.16
CA LEU A 183 11.30 6.57 -0.18
C LEU A 183 11.30 8.09 -0.29
N ILE A 184 10.83 8.78 0.74
CA ILE A 184 10.55 10.23 0.70
C ILE A 184 11.64 10.99 1.47
N ASN A 185 12.19 12.03 0.86
CA ASN A 185 13.05 13.04 1.47
C ASN A 185 12.13 14.13 2.07
N ILE A 186 11.94 14.09 3.37
CA ILE A 186 10.99 14.97 4.07
C ILE A 186 11.40 16.43 3.98
N PRO A 187 12.67 16.85 4.28
CA PRO A 187 13.09 18.24 4.13
C PRO A 187 12.80 18.80 2.75
N ARG A 188 13.12 18.05 1.68
CA ARG A 188 12.90 18.50 0.31
C ARG A 188 11.41 18.54 -0.06
N TRP A 189 10.62 17.60 0.44
CA TRP A 189 9.16 17.60 0.28
C TRP A 189 8.54 18.87 0.86
N LEU A 190 8.97 19.28 2.06
CA LEU A 190 8.50 20.48 2.75
C LEU A 190 9.00 21.76 2.06
N GLU A 191 10.29 21.84 1.73
CA GLU A 191 10.89 22.97 1.01
C GLU A 191 10.15 23.27 -0.30
N ARG A 192 9.81 22.21 -1.04
CA ARG A 192 9.11 22.30 -2.32
C ARG A 192 7.60 22.49 -2.19
N GLN A 193 7.07 22.55 -0.98
CA GLN A 193 5.62 22.64 -0.72
C GLN A 193 4.84 21.56 -1.49
N THR A 194 5.35 20.34 -1.52
CA THR A 194 4.90 19.27 -2.42
C THR A 194 3.44 18.93 -2.19
N THR A 195 2.98 18.85 -0.92
CA THR A 195 1.57 18.59 -0.59
C THR A 195 0.63 19.67 -1.17
N ALA A 196 1.01 20.94 -1.07
CA ALA A 196 0.22 22.05 -1.62
C ALA A 196 0.11 21.97 -3.16
N ARG A 197 1.25 21.69 -3.84
CA ARG A 197 1.30 21.51 -5.31
C ARG A 197 0.43 20.32 -5.76
N ILE A 198 0.49 19.20 -5.05
CA ILE A 198 -0.35 18.00 -5.33
C ILE A 198 -1.83 18.36 -5.17
N THR A 199 -2.17 19.06 -4.09
CA THR A 199 -3.53 19.46 -3.80
C THR A 199 -4.09 20.38 -4.89
N ASP A 200 -3.30 21.36 -5.35
CA ASP A 200 -3.68 22.26 -6.45
C ASP A 200 -3.95 21.48 -7.75
N VAL A 201 -3.07 20.54 -8.10
CA VAL A 201 -3.24 19.69 -9.28
C VAL A 201 -4.48 18.80 -9.16
N LEU A 202 -4.77 18.24 -7.97
CA LEU A 202 -5.98 17.45 -7.74
C LEU A 202 -7.25 18.30 -7.89
N VAL A 203 -7.25 19.51 -7.35
CA VAL A 203 -8.42 20.43 -7.44
C VAL A 203 -8.65 20.89 -8.88
N THR A 204 -7.58 21.20 -9.60
CA THR A 204 -7.69 21.79 -10.96
C THR A 204 -7.87 20.75 -12.05
N ARG A 205 -7.25 19.56 -11.92
CA ARG A 205 -7.21 18.53 -12.96
C ARG A 205 -7.71 17.15 -12.52
N GLY A 206 -8.08 16.96 -11.25
CA GLY A 206 -8.41 15.64 -10.70
C GLY A 206 -9.52 14.90 -11.44
N ALA A 207 -10.45 15.60 -12.09
CA ALA A 207 -11.51 14.99 -12.89
C ALA A 207 -11.00 14.19 -14.11
N GLU A 208 -9.77 14.47 -14.59
CA GLU A 208 -9.13 13.80 -15.72
C GLU A 208 -8.41 12.50 -15.28
N PHE A 209 -8.21 12.30 -13.97
CA PHE A 209 -7.29 11.29 -13.46
C PHE A 209 -7.90 9.89 -13.44
N GLY A 210 -7.09 8.90 -13.85
CA GLY A 210 -7.42 7.48 -13.76
C GLY A 210 -6.96 6.87 -12.44
N PHE A 211 -5.83 7.38 -11.91
CA PHE A 211 -5.22 7.05 -10.62
C PHE A 211 -4.93 8.36 -9.89
N PRO A 212 -5.90 8.92 -9.14
CA PRO A 212 -5.87 10.33 -8.71
C PRO A 212 -4.61 10.73 -7.96
N ASP A 213 -4.24 9.96 -6.96
CA ASP A 213 -3.06 10.19 -6.13
C ASP A 213 -1.76 9.99 -6.92
N GLN A 214 -1.66 8.92 -7.68
CA GLN A 214 -0.48 8.58 -8.47
C GLN A 214 -0.30 9.54 -9.66
N ASP A 215 -1.39 9.92 -10.35
CA ASP A 215 -1.36 10.88 -11.45
C ASP A 215 -0.87 12.25 -10.97
N ALA A 216 -1.42 12.75 -9.84
CA ALA A 216 -1.02 14.03 -9.27
C ALA A 216 0.45 14.05 -8.82
N LEU A 217 0.91 12.97 -8.16
CA LEU A 217 2.31 12.81 -7.75
C LEU A 217 3.25 12.84 -8.97
N ASN A 218 2.91 12.10 -10.03
CA ASN A 218 3.75 12.04 -11.24
C ASN A 218 3.80 13.37 -12.01
N ILE A 219 2.73 14.16 -12.00
CA ILE A 219 2.72 15.51 -12.59
C ILE A 219 3.61 16.45 -11.78
N VAL A 220 3.44 16.48 -10.46
CA VAL A 220 4.12 17.43 -9.59
C VAL A 220 5.62 17.13 -9.48
N LEU A 221 5.99 15.85 -9.48
CA LEU A 221 7.36 15.40 -9.21
C LEU A 221 8.12 14.91 -10.45
N GLU A 222 7.64 15.19 -11.66
CA GLU A 222 8.22 14.66 -12.91
C GLU A 222 9.74 14.74 -12.99
N ASN A 223 10.35 15.83 -12.46
CA ASN A 223 11.80 16.09 -12.49
C ASN A 223 12.48 15.91 -11.12
N GLU A 224 11.77 15.38 -10.13
CA GLU A 224 12.23 15.39 -8.73
C GLU A 224 12.34 13.98 -8.14
N ILE A 225 12.34 12.93 -9.00
CA ILE A 225 12.34 11.53 -8.57
C ILE A 225 13.63 10.81 -8.95
N LEU A 226 14.11 9.96 -8.03
CA LEU A 226 15.11 8.93 -8.31
C LEU A 226 14.38 7.62 -8.65
N LEU A 227 14.61 7.10 -9.86
CA LEU A 227 14.00 5.84 -10.25
C LEU A 227 14.78 4.66 -9.67
N LEU A 228 14.07 3.81 -8.95
CA LEU A 228 14.58 2.57 -8.38
C LEU A 228 14.33 1.38 -9.31
N PRO A 229 15.13 0.31 -9.21
CA PRO A 229 14.85 -0.96 -9.87
C PRO A 229 13.49 -1.54 -9.46
N ASP A 230 12.76 -2.13 -10.42
CA ASP A 230 11.40 -2.67 -10.23
C ASP A 230 11.31 -3.77 -9.15
N ARG A 231 12.43 -4.39 -8.78
CA ARG A 231 12.50 -5.38 -7.69
C ARG A 231 11.99 -4.85 -6.34
N TYR A 232 12.06 -3.54 -6.11
CA TYR A 232 11.60 -2.90 -4.86
C TYR A 232 10.08 -2.64 -4.85
N ASN A 233 9.41 -2.80 -5.98
CA ASN A 233 7.95 -2.70 -6.10
C ASN A 233 7.45 -3.54 -7.29
N HIS A 234 7.63 -4.86 -7.22
CA HIS A 234 7.19 -5.77 -8.29
C HIS A 234 5.67 -5.84 -8.35
N ILE A 235 5.08 -5.23 -9.39
CA ILE A 235 3.64 -5.11 -9.56
C ILE A 235 3.05 -6.44 -10.06
N TYR A 236 2.04 -6.95 -9.34
CA TYR A 236 1.36 -8.19 -9.67
C TYR A 236 -0.16 -8.04 -9.57
N ASP A 237 -0.85 -8.10 -10.71
CA ASP A 237 -2.33 -8.14 -10.75
C ASP A 237 -2.81 -9.59 -10.80
N ILE A 238 -3.46 -10.05 -9.72
CA ILE A 238 -3.98 -11.41 -9.57
C ILE A 238 -5.03 -11.74 -10.64
N ILE A 239 -5.79 -10.75 -11.12
CA ILE A 239 -6.85 -10.98 -12.13
C ILE A 239 -6.29 -11.04 -13.54
N ALA A 240 -5.27 -10.23 -13.83
CA ALA A 240 -4.61 -10.23 -15.14
C ALA A 240 -3.87 -11.56 -15.40
N ASN A 241 -3.43 -12.23 -14.33
CA ASN A 241 -2.78 -13.53 -14.39
C ASN A 241 -3.80 -14.68 -14.33
N LYS A 242 -3.40 -15.86 -14.82
CA LYS A 242 -4.25 -17.05 -14.77
C LYS A 242 -4.50 -17.49 -13.33
N VAL A 243 -5.60 -18.20 -13.08
CA VAL A 243 -5.95 -18.74 -11.74
C VAL A 243 -4.85 -19.63 -11.16
N TRP A 244 -4.08 -20.26 -12.01
CA TRP A 244 -2.96 -21.18 -11.71
C TRP A 244 -1.67 -20.69 -12.36
N ASP A 245 -1.38 -19.41 -12.19
CA ASP A 245 -0.10 -18.86 -12.61
C ASP A 245 0.99 -19.40 -11.67
N HIS A 246 1.93 -20.14 -12.23
CA HIS A 246 3.07 -20.75 -11.56
C HIS A 246 4.39 -20.04 -11.91
N SER A 247 4.33 -18.80 -12.37
CA SER A 247 5.52 -18.04 -12.78
C SER A 247 6.50 -17.79 -11.62
N GLY A 248 6.04 -17.97 -10.38
CA GLY A 248 6.88 -17.75 -9.21
C GLY A 248 7.18 -16.26 -8.96
N VAL A 249 8.09 -16.02 -8.02
CA VAL A 249 8.62 -14.68 -7.73
C VAL A 249 9.85 -14.49 -8.59
N PRO A 250 9.95 -13.42 -9.40
CA PRO A 250 11.18 -13.13 -10.16
C PRO A 250 12.39 -13.02 -9.23
N ASP A 251 13.53 -13.53 -9.67
CA ASP A 251 14.77 -13.50 -8.92
C ASP A 251 15.14 -12.08 -8.47
N GLY A 252 15.56 -11.94 -7.23
CA GLY A 252 15.96 -10.67 -6.64
C GLY A 252 14.80 -9.74 -6.29
N THR A 253 13.54 -10.15 -6.43
CA THR A 253 12.38 -9.36 -5.97
C THR A 253 12.47 -9.12 -4.46
N VAL A 254 12.30 -7.87 -4.06
CA VAL A 254 12.31 -7.45 -2.65
C VAL A 254 10.88 -7.28 -2.12
N MET A 255 9.97 -6.77 -2.95
CA MET A 255 8.56 -6.62 -2.58
C MET A 255 7.65 -6.98 -3.76
N ILE A 256 6.57 -7.69 -3.47
CA ILE A 256 5.45 -7.94 -4.37
C ILE A 256 4.32 -6.99 -4.01
N HIS A 257 3.80 -6.26 -4.98
CA HIS A 257 2.67 -5.37 -4.82
C HIS A 257 1.44 -5.93 -5.55
N TYR A 258 0.45 -6.38 -4.80
CA TYR A 258 -0.77 -7.00 -5.32
C TYR A 258 -1.78 -5.94 -5.75
N THR A 259 -1.55 -5.34 -6.91
CA THR A 259 -2.41 -4.29 -7.47
C THR A 259 -3.76 -4.82 -7.94
N GLY A 260 -4.68 -3.92 -8.28
CA GLY A 260 -5.99 -4.27 -8.81
C GLY A 260 -7.02 -4.68 -7.73
N LYS A 261 -8.16 -5.18 -8.19
CA LYS A 261 -9.34 -5.43 -7.33
C LYS A 261 -9.27 -6.71 -6.52
N CYS A 262 -8.56 -7.72 -7.00
CA CYS A 262 -8.39 -8.98 -6.27
C CYS A 262 -7.16 -8.86 -5.38
N LYS A 263 -7.35 -9.07 -4.09
CA LYS A 263 -6.28 -9.03 -3.11
C LYS A 263 -5.88 -10.43 -2.67
N PRO A 264 -4.65 -10.65 -2.21
CA PRO A 264 -4.16 -12.00 -1.84
C PRO A 264 -4.91 -12.61 -0.65
N TRP A 265 -5.60 -11.81 0.17
CA TRP A 265 -6.47 -12.30 1.25
C TRP A 265 -7.90 -12.64 0.80
N HIS A 266 -8.18 -12.61 -0.49
CA HIS A 266 -9.43 -13.09 -1.05
C HIS A 266 -9.35 -14.60 -1.34
N ALA A 267 -10.37 -15.38 -0.95
CA ALA A 267 -10.40 -16.81 -1.17
C ALA A 267 -10.32 -17.21 -2.66
N TRP A 268 -10.64 -16.29 -3.55
CA TRP A 268 -10.58 -16.49 -5.02
C TRP A 268 -9.29 -15.93 -5.66
N ALA A 269 -8.24 -15.66 -4.90
CA ALA A 269 -6.96 -15.18 -5.43
C ALA A 269 -6.24 -16.26 -6.28
N GLY A 270 -5.87 -17.38 -5.70
CA GLY A 270 -5.57 -18.65 -6.39
C GLY A 270 -4.20 -18.81 -7.08
N SER A 271 -3.38 -17.76 -7.23
CA SER A 271 -2.04 -17.84 -7.84
C SER A 271 -0.97 -18.26 -6.83
N ASP A 272 0.21 -18.68 -7.31
CA ASP A 272 1.35 -19.04 -6.46
C ASP A 272 1.81 -17.86 -5.59
N LEU A 273 1.81 -16.64 -6.14
CA LEU A 273 2.16 -15.45 -5.37
C LEU A 273 1.12 -15.17 -4.28
N SER A 274 -0.16 -15.49 -4.51
CA SER A 274 -1.19 -15.41 -3.47
C SER A 274 -0.98 -16.49 -2.39
N GLN A 275 -0.49 -17.69 -2.76
CA GLN A 275 -0.12 -18.74 -1.80
C GLN A 275 1.11 -18.32 -0.99
N LEU A 276 2.06 -17.63 -1.58
CA LEU A 276 3.20 -17.07 -0.85
C LEU A 276 2.73 -16.08 0.22
N TYR A 277 1.84 -15.13 -0.14
CA TYR A 277 1.22 -14.21 0.83
C TYR A 277 0.53 -14.99 1.96
N TYR A 278 -0.20 -16.06 1.64
CA TYR A 278 -0.93 -16.85 2.61
C TYR A 278 -0.02 -17.54 3.64
N ARG A 279 1.22 -17.90 3.28
CA ARG A 279 2.22 -18.45 4.23
C ARG A 279 2.60 -17.43 5.31
N TYR A 280 2.78 -16.15 4.94
CA TYR A 280 3.02 -15.08 5.93
C TYR A 280 1.76 -14.81 6.76
N TYR A 281 0.62 -14.79 6.10
CA TYR A 281 -0.68 -14.62 6.75
C TYR A 281 -0.90 -15.63 7.88
N GLN A 282 -0.64 -16.92 7.65
CA GLN A 282 -0.81 -18.00 8.65
C GLN A 282 0.14 -17.87 9.86
N ARG A 283 1.24 -17.15 9.73
CA ARG A 283 2.23 -16.92 10.80
C ARG A 283 2.02 -15.57 11.51
N SER A 284 1.10 -14.76 11.07
CA SER A 284 0.84 -13.42 11.57
C SER A 284 -0.28 -13.41 12.63
N PRO A 285 -0.46 -12.31 13.38
CA PRO A 285 -1.60 -12.14 14.29
C PRO A 285 -2.98 -12.22 13.62
N TRP A 286 -3.04 -12.20 12.28
CA TRP A 286 -4.31 -12.34 11.53
C TRP A 286 -4.63 -13.77 11.12
N ALA A 287 -3.81 -14.78 11.46
CA ALA A 287 -3.95 -16.19 11.05
C ALA A 287 -5.35 -16.78 11.29
N SER A 288 -6.00 -16.40 12.40
CA SER A 288 -7.34 -16.86 12.74
C SER A 288 -8.49 -16.18 11.99
N GLN A 289 -8.22 -15.09 11.27
CA GLN A 289 -9.26 -14.38 10.52
C GLN A 289 -9.50 -15.11 9.18
N PRO A 290 -10.74 -15.48 8.80
CA PRO A 290 -10.97 -16.16 7.53
C PRO A 290 -10.64 -15.25 6.32
N LEU A 291 -10.29 -15.87 5.21
CA LEU A 291 -10.18 -15.16 3.92
C LEU A 291 -11.55 -14.63 3.52
N ASP A 292 -11.55 -13.50 2.78
CA ASP A 292 -12.80 -12.92 2.30
C ASP A 292 -13.44 -13.84 1.24
N THR A 293 -14.74 -14.06 1.38
CA THR A 293 -15.52 -14.91 0.47
C THR A 293 -16.06 -14.10 -0.72
N PRO A 294 -16.27 -14.74 -1.90
CA PRO A 294 -16.82 -14.06 -3.06
C PRO A 294 -18.20 -13.47 -2.79
N ARG A 295 -18.42 -12.24 -3.26
CA ARG A 295 -19.72 -11.55 -3.16
C ARG A 295 -20.32 -11.21 -4.53
N HIS A 296 -19.46 -11.10 -5.56
CA HIS A 296 -19.86 -10.78 -6.92
C HIS A 296 -19.80 -12.02 -7.81
N TYR A 297 -20.71 -12.14 -8.79
CA TYR A 297 -20.81 -13.33 -9.64
C TYR A 297 -19.49 -13.71 -10.37
N LYS A 298 -18.67 -12.71 -10.78
CA LYS A 298 -17.35 -12.95 -11.40
C LYS A 298 -16.36 -13.58 -10.44
N GLU A 299 -16.40 -13.19 -9.18
CA GLU A 299 -15.57 -13.75 -8.10
C GLU A 299 -15.98 -15.20 -7.81
N MET A 300 -17.29 -15.45 -7.72
CA MET A 300 -17.85 -16.81 -7.54
C MET A 300 -17.44 -17.75 -8.66
N LYS A 301 -17.49 -17.29 -9.92
CA LYS A 301 -17.02 -18.07 -11.07
C LYS A 301 -15.53 -18.39 -10.98
N ARG A 302 -14.68 -17.42 -10.57
CA ARG A 302 -13.25 -17.64 -10.38
C ARG A 302 -13.00 -18.61 -9.24
N PHE A 303 -13.69 -18.44 -8.11
CA PHE A 303 -13.55 -19.32 -6.94
C PHE A 303 -13.98 -20.76 -7.25
N ALA A 304 -15.09 -20.96 -7.97
CA ALA A 304 -15.49 -22.27 -8.42
C ALA A 304 -14.39 -22.98 -9.25
N ARG A 305 -13.72 -22.24 -10.15
CA ARG A 305 -12.58 -22.79 -10.91
C ARG A 305 -11.41 -23.18 -10.01
N ILE A 306 -11.08 -22.38 -9.00
CA ILE A 306 -10.04 -22.71 -8.01
C ILE A 306 -10.40 -24.00 -7.28
N LYS A 307 -11.65 -24.14 -6.82
CA LYS A 307 -12.12 -25.35 -6.15
C LYS A 307 -12.07 -26.58 -7.06
N TRP A 308 -12.38 -26.42 -8.34
CA TRP A 308 -12.25 -27.47 -9.33
C TRP A 308 -10.79 -27.94 -9.47
N HIS A 309 -9.83 -27.02 -9.59
CA HIS A 309 -8.40 -27.36 -9.67
C HIS A 309 -7.87 -28.01 -8.39
N GLN A 310 -8.41 -27.64 -7.24
CA GLN A 310 -8.12 -28.28 -5.95
C GLN A 310 -8.80 -29.66 -5.82
N LYS A 311 -9.45 -30.18 -6.86
CA LYS A 311 -10.25 -31.43 -6.85
C LYS A 311 -11.41 -31.42 -5.85
N LYS A 312 -11.86 -30.25 -5.40
CA LYS A 312 -13.02 -30.05 -4.52
C LYS A 312 -14.29 -29.85 -5.34
N TYR A 313 -14.68 -30.90 -6.09
CA TYR A 313 -15.73 -30.80 -7.10
C TYR A 313 -17.11 -30.40 -6.54
N GLY A 314 -17.47 -30.92 -5.35
CA GLY A 314 -18.74 -30.55 -4.69
C GLY A 314 -18.81 -29.07 -4.32
N GLU A 315 -17.71 -28.50 -3.74
CA GLU A 315 -17.62 -27.06 -3.46
C GLU A 315 -17.67 -26.24 -4.77
N SER A 316 -16.97 -26.70 -5.82
CA SER A 316 -16.98 -26.03 -7.12
C SER A 316 -18.38 -25.94 -7.72
N LEU A 317 -19.14 -27.05 -7.72
CA LEU A 317 -20.52 -27.07 -8.21
C LEU A 317 -21.45 -26.14 -7.39
N SER A 318 -21.31 -26.14 -6.07
CA SER A 318 -22.05 -25.21 -5.20
C SER A 318 -21.79 -23.75 -5.60
N TRP A 319 -20.53 -23.35 -5.82
CA TRP A 319 -20.19 -21.99 -6.23
C TRP A 319 -20.63 -21.66 -7.66
N ILE A 320 -20.71 -22.64 -8.56
CA ILE A 320 -21.33 -22.46 -9.88
C ILE A 320 -22.83 -22.18 -9.76
N MET A 321 -23.55 -22.87 -8.88
CA MET A 321 -24.96 -22.60 -8.62
C MET A 321 -25.19 -21.19 -8.08
N HIS A 322 -24.36 -20.74 -7.10
CA HIS A 322 -24.40 -19.36 -6.61
C HIS A 322 -24.11 -18.32 -7.71
N TYR A 323 -23.11 -18.60 -8.58
CA TYR A 323 -22.83 -17.77 -9.75
C TYR A 323 -24.03 -17.65 -10.68
N ILE A 324 -24.68 -18.77 -11.03
CA ILE A 324 -25.86 -18.81 -11.93
C ILE A 324 -26.99 -18.00 -11.30
N ARG A 325 -27.30 -18.26 -10.03
CA ARG A 325 -28.35 -17.56 -9.29
C ARG A 325 -28.15 -16.04 -9.27
N LEU A 326 -26.94 -15.59 -8.94
CA LEU A 326 -26.66 -14.15 -8.82
C LEU A 326 -26.54 -13.43 -10.17
N LYS A 327 -26.25 -14.16 -11.25
CA LYS A 327 -26.08 -13.58 -12.58
C LYS A 327 -27.38 -13.48 -13.37
N PHE A 328 -28.31 -14.41 -13.18
CA PHE A 328 -29.47 -14.57 -14.04
C PHE A 328 -30.82 -14.43 -13.32
N PHE A 329 -30.81 -14.41 -12.02
CA PHE A 329 -31.93 -14.19 -11.11
C PHE A 329 -31.63 -13.12 -10.08
#